data_6142fa0e43fb025f25e5e0225b3596f4
#
_entry.id   6142fa0e43fb025f25e5e0225b3596f4
#
_cell.length_a   1.000
_cell.length_b   1.000
_cell.length_c   1.000
_cell.angle_alpha   90.00
_cell.angle_beta   90.00
_cell.angle_gamma   90.00
#
_symmetry.space_group_name_H-M   'P 1'
#
loop_
_entity.id
_entity.type
_entity.pdbx_description
1 polymer ?
#
loop_
_entity_poly.entity_id
_entity_poly.type
_entity_poly.pdbx_seq_one_letter_code
_entity_poly.pdbx_strand_id
1 'polypeptide(L)'
;YVPPLNAIVGFSKLITYATSAEEKNQYSEIIERNSEMLLNLFNDILDLASLEADSLKFNIRPIKLIDICLQLEQQFWHKTQNGVKLILDDVDTDMYTSGDWNRIIQIISNLLSNATKFTPKGEIHFGYREKEDFVEFYVKDSGIGIPAARIATIFRRFGKVDDFVQGTGLGLTLCRMLVEKMGGRIWLRSQEGQGSRFYFTLPLVRQ
;
A
#
# COMPACT_ATOMS: atom_id res chain seq x y z
N TYR A 1 22.08 -3.61 -5.67
CA TYR A 1 22.07 -3.28 -4.23
C TYR A 1 20.76 -3.76 -3.59
N VAL A 2 20.86 -4.73 -2.67
CA VAL A 2 19.69 -5.32 -1.98
C VAL A 2 19.87 -5.08 -0.48
N PRO A 3 19.49 -3.89 0.04
CA PRO A 3 19.64 -3.53 1.45
C PRO A 3 19.06 -4.56 2.42
N PRO A 4 17.86 -5.16 2.18
CA PRO A 4 17.29 -6.15 3.07
C PRO A 4 18.16 -7.41 3.22
N LEU A 5 18.75 -7.90 2.13
CA LEU A 5 19.60 -9.10 2.17
C LEU A 5 20.84 -8.88 3.04
N ASN A 6 21.46 -7.71 2.92
CA ASN A 6 22.65 -7.37 3.74
C ASN A 6 22.31 -7.29 5.23
N ALA A 7 21.13 -6.75 5.55
CA ALA A 7 20.65 -6.71 6.94
C ALA A 7 20.40 -8.12 7.47
N ILE A 8 19.69 -8.98 6.71
CA ILE A 8 19.46 -10.38 7.09
C ILE A 8 20.79 -11.10 7.38
N VAL A 9 21.74 -11.04 6.44
CA VAL A 9 23.04 -11.71 6.60
C VAL A 9 23.84 -11.13 7.76
N GLY A 10 23.85 -9.81 7.93
CA GLY A 10 24.58 -9.14 9.02
C GLY A 10 24.03 -9.51 10.39
N PHE A 11 22.72 -9.37 10.60
CA PHE A 11 22.07 -9.67 11.88
C PHE A 11 22.01 -11.16 12.18
N SER A 12 21.96 -12.05 11.15
CA SER A 12 22.10 -13.50 11.35
C SER A 12 23.46 -13.90 11.91
N LYS A 13 24.52 -13.14 11.60
CA LYS A 13 25.83 -13.34 12.23
C LYS A 13 25.87 -12.79 13.65
N LEU A 14 25.32 -11.59 13.85
CA LEU A 14 25.32 -10.94 15.17
C LEU A 14 24.51 -11.72 16.20
N ILE A 15 23.41 -12.36 15.84
CA ILE A 15 22.57 -13.15 16.76
C ILE A 15 23.34 -14.30 17.40
N THR A 16 24.38 -14.83 16.73
CA THR A 16 25.24 -15.92 17.30
C THR A 16 26.17 -15.42 18.40
N TYR A 17 26.43 -14.12 18.46
CA TYR A 17 27.27 -13.48 19.47
C TYR A 17 26.46 -12.75 20.55
N ALA A 18 25.13 -12.68 20.40
CA ALA A 18 24.26 -12.01 21.35
C ALA A 18 24.28 -12.72 22.71
N THR A 19 24.53 -11.95 23.76
CA THR A 19 24.67 -12.47 25.13
C THR A 19 23.36 -12.41 25.93
N SER A 20 22.44 -11.51 25.55
CA SER A 20 21.15 -11.36 26.21
C SER A 20 19.99 -11.86 25.33
N ALA A 21 18.88 -12.27 25.98
CA ALA A 21 17.64 -12.63 25.29
C ALA A 21 17.04 -11.41 24.56
N GLU A 22 17.23 -10.20 25.11
CA GLU A 22 16.73 -8.96 24.52
C GLU A 22 17.43 -8.64 23.20
N GLU A 23 18.77 -8.76 23.15
CA GLU A 23 19.55 -8.58 21.91
C GLU A 23 19.14 -9.61 20.85
N LYS A 24 18.95 -10.89 21.24
CA LYS A 24 18.49 -11.95 20.33
C LYS A 24 17.14 -11.62 19.73
N ASN A 25 16.20 -11.17 20.54
CA ASN A 25 14.87 -10.77 20.06
C ASN A 25 14.94 -9.59 19.10
N GLN A 26 15.70 -8.54 19.44
CA GLN A 26 15.89 -7.39 18.56
C GLN A 26 16.48 -7.77 17.19
N TYR A 27 17.52 -8.61 17.19
CA TYR A 27 18.12 -9.08 15.92
C TYR A 27 17.16 -9.96 15.13
N SER A 28 16.38 -10.82 15.80
CA SER A 28 15.36 -11.64 15.18
C SER A 28 14.28 -10.81 14.50
N GLU A 29 13.75 -9.78 15.17
CA GLU A 29 12.77 -8.85 14.61
C GLU A 29 13.30 -8.09 13.38
N ILE A 30 14.59 -7.70 13.41
CA ILE A 30 15.23 -7.04 12.25
C ILE A 30 15.35 -8.01 11.07
N ILE A 31 15.74 -9.26 11.33
CA ILE A 31 15.84 -10.29 10.29
C ILE A 31 14.45 -10.56 9.68
N GLU A 32 13.44 -10.77 10.51
CA GLU A 32 12.07 -11.05 10.08
C GLU A 32 11.51 -9.91 9.22
N ARG A 33 11.58 -8.66 9.70
CA ARG A 33 11.12 -7.49 8.95
C ARG A 33 11.82 -7.32 7.59
N ASN A 34 13.14 -7.59 7.52
CA ASN A 34 13.87 -7.49 6.25
C ASN A 34 13.56 -8.67 5.32
N SER A 35 13.26 -9.86 5.86
CA SER A 35 12.82 -11.02 5.09
C SER A 35 11.45 -10.79 4.46
N GLU A 36 10.48 -10.26 5.22
CA GLU A 36 9.18 -9.86 4.69
C GLU A 36 9.31 -8.78 3.59
N MET A 37 10.18 -7.80 3.81
CA MET A 37 10.44 -6.76 2.80
C MET A 37 11.00 -7.34 1.50
N LEU A 38 11.90 -8.33 1.59
CA LEU A 38 12.48 -9.00 0.43
C LEU A 38 11.44 -9.83 -0.32
N LEU A 39 10.58 -10.57 0.40
CA LEU A 39 9.47 -11.32 -0.17
C LEU A 39 8.47 -10.41 -0.89
N ASN A 40 8.11 -9.29 -0.28
CA ASN A 40 7.22 -8.31 -0.90
C ASN A 40 7.83 -7.71 -2.17
N LEU A 41 9.13 -7.37 -2.16
CA LEU A 41 9.85 -6.90 -3.33
C LEU A 41 9.83 -7.94 -4.46
N PHE A 42 10.07 -9.21 -4.14
CA PHE A 42 10.07 -10.29 -5.11
C PHE A 42 8.68 -10.48 -5.75
N ASN A 43 7.63 -10.48 -4.92
CA ASN A 43 6.25 -10.55 -5.41
C ASN A 43 5.86 -9.35 -6.28
N ASP A 44 6.25 -8.13 -5.89
CA ASP A 44 6.04 -6.93 -6.70
C ASP A 44 6.70 -7.05 -8.08
N ILE A 45 7.93 -7.58 -8.14
CA ILE A 45 8.65 -7.78 -9.41
C ILE A 45 7.95 -8.82 -10.28
N LEU A 46 7.51 -9.95 -9.71
CA LEU A 46 6.79 -11.00 -10.45
C LEU A 46 5.44 -10.48 -10.98
N ASP A 47 4.70 -9.74 -10.16
CA ASP A 47 3.44 -9.13 -10.57
C ASP A 47 3.67 -8.12 -11.72
N LEU A 48 4.69 -7.25 -11.61
CA LEU A 48 5.03 -6.31 -12.67
C LEU A 48 5.44 -7.01 -13.97
N ALA A 49 6.28 -8.04 -13.90
CA ALA A 49 6.68 -8.81 -15.06
C ALA A 49 5.48 -9.50 -15.73
N SER A 50 4.56 -10.06 -14.92
CA SER A 50 3.35 -10.71 -15.41
C SER A 50 2.36 -9.73 -16.05
N LEU A 51 2.26 -8.51 -15.50
CA LEU A 51 1.44 -7.43 -16.05
C LEU A 51 2.00 -6.92 -17.38
N GLU A 52 3.32 -6.77 -17.49
CA GLU A 52 3.99 -6.36 -18.74
C GLU A 52 3.89 -7.39 -19.85
N ALA A 53 4.01 -8.66 -19.49
CA ALA A 53 3.84 -9.78 -20.41
C ALA A 53 2.38 -10.06 -20.78
N ASP A 54 1.42 -9.28 -20.25
CA ASP A 54 -0.03 -9.49 -20.37
C ASP A 54 -0.48 -10.91 -19.97
N SER A 55 0.29 -11.54 -19.09
CA SER A 55 0.07 -12.93 -18.64
C SER A 55 -0.68 -13.02 -17.30
N LEU A 56 -0.85 -11.89 -16.59
CA LEU A 56 -1.57 -11.87 -15.33
C LEU A 56 -3.06 -12.08 -15.58
N LYS A 57 -3.61 -13.15 -15.02
CA LYS A 57 -5.05 -13.44 -15.09
C LYS A 57 -5.77 -12.72 -13.94
N PHE A 58 -6.85 -12.01 -14.28
CA PHE A 58 -7.73 -11.37 -13.32
C PHE A 58 -9.00 -12.21 -13.15
N ASN A 59 -9.41 -12.39 -11.90
CA ASN A 59 -10.68 -12.99 -11.55
C ASN A 59 -11.73 -11.88 -11.33
N ILE A 60 -12.19 -11.28 -12.44
CA ILE A 60 -13.13 -10.17 -12.41
C ILE A 60 -14.53 -10.67 -12.05
N ARG A 61 -15.10 -10.12 -10.98
CA ARG A 61 -16.45 -10.44 -10.50
C ARG A 61 -17.05 -9.24 -9.78
N PRO A 62 -18.40 -9.20 -9.59
CA PRO A 62 -19.01 -8.24 -8.68
C PRO A 62 -18.51 -8.46 -7.25
N ILE A 63 -18.10 -7.39 -6.59
CA ILE A 63 -17.54 -7.40 -5.25
C ILE A 63 -18.26 -6.37 -4.39
N LYS A 64 -18.77 -6.79 -3.25
CA LYS A 64 -19.32 -5.90 -2.22
C LYS A 64 -18.19 -5.16 -1.54
N LEU A 65 -18.22 -3.83 -1.60
CA LEU A 65 -17.06 -3.01 -1.24
C LEU A 65 -16.83 -2.92 0.27
N ILE A 66 -17.90 -2.94 1.04
CA ILE A 66 -17.79 -2.88 2.50
C ILE A 66 -16.97 -4.06 3.06
N ASP A 67 -17.08 -5.25 2.46
CA ASP A 67 -16.36 -6.44 2.93
C ASP A 67 -14.85 -6.27 2.80
N ILE A 68 -14.38 -5.63 1.72
CA ILE A 68 -12.96 -5.27 1.55
C ILE A 68 -12.52 -4.26 2.61
N CYS A 69 -13.34 -3.22 2.84
CA CYS A 69 -12.98 -2.17 3.79
C CYS A 69 -12.89 -2.70 5.23
N LEU A 70 -13.84 -3.54 5.64
CA LEU A 70 -13.81 -4.16 6.98
C LEU A 70 -12.61 -5.09 7.16
N GLN A 71 -12.25 -5.88 6.13
CA GLN A 71 -11.05 -6.71 6.17
C GLN A 71 -9.79 -5.86 6.33
N LEU A 72 -9.67 -4.77 5.58
CA LEU A 72 -8.51 -3.87 5.63
C LEU A 72 -8.45 -3.10 6.95
N GLU A 73 -9.58 -2.62 7.47
CA GLU A 73 -9.65 -1.97 8.78
C GLU A 73 -9.10 -2.91 9.85
N GLN A 74 -9.55 -4.16 9.90
CA GLN A 74 -9.06 -5.16 10.85
C GLN A 74 -7.55 -5.43 10.68
N GLN A 75 -7.08 -5.55 9.43
CA GLN A 75 -5.67 -5.82 9.14
C GLN A 75 -4.74 -4.68 9.56
N PHE A 76 -5.18 -3.42 9.40
CA PHE A 76 -4.37 -2.25 9.66
C PHE A 76 -4.57 -1.65 11.05
N TRP A 77 -5.60 -2.06 11.80
CA TRP A 77 -5.89 -1.56 13.15
C TRP A 77 -4.68 -1.60 14.07
N HIS A 78 -3.94 -2.71 14.08
CA HIS A 78 -2.75 -2.88 14.94
C HIS A 78 -1.51 -2.14 14.42
N LYS A 79 -1.46 -1.80 13.15
CA LYS A 79 -0.30 -1.13 12.53
C LYS A 79 -0.27 0.37 12.80
N THR A 80 -1.37 0.93 13.25
CA THR A 80 -1.55 2.38 13.49
C THR A 80 -1.44 2.78 14.96
N GLN A 81 -0.93 1.91 15.85
CA GLN A 81 -0.98 2.09 17.31
C GLN A 81 -0.17 3.26 17.87
N ASN A 82 0.75 3.86 17.16
CA ASN A 82 1.66 4.90 17.69
C ASN A 82 1.13 6.34 17.54
N GLY A 83 -0.15 6.60 17.87
CA GLY A 83 -0.72 7.95 17.80
C GLY A 83 -1.28 8.34 16.44
N VAL A 84 -1.46 7.36 15.55
CA VAL A 84 -2.17 7.48 14.28
C VAL A 84 -3.50 6.74 14.39
N LYS A 85 -4.61 7.40 14.03
CA LYS A 85 -5.93 6.77 13.96
C LYS A 85 -6.22 6.35 12.53
N LEU A 86 -6.66 5.12 12.34
CA LEU A 86 -7.26 4.65 11.08
C LEU A 86 -8.78 4.78 11.17
N ILE A 87 -9.38 5.39 10.18
CA ILE A 87 -10.82 5.68 10.13
C ILE A 87 -11.37 5.21 8.78
N LEU A 88 -12.27 4.24 8.82
CA LEU A 88 -13.16 3.97 7.70
C LEU A 88 -14.27 5.02 7.73
N ASP A 89 -14.34 5.85 6.69
CA ASP A 89 -15.38 6.87 6.59
C ASP A 89 -16.76 6.21 6.40
N ASP A 90 -17.83 6.97 6.65
CA ASP A 90 -19.20 6.53 6.36
C ASP A 90 -19.37 6.30 4.86
N VAL A 91 -19.69 5.06 4.49
CA VAL A 91 -19.76 4.59 3.10
C VAL A 91 -21.07 3.82 2.85
N ASP A 92 -21.53 3.84 1.61
CA ASP A 92 -22.69 3.03 1.21
C ASP A 92 -22.34 1.54 1.26
N THR A 93 -22.97 0.82 2.19
CA THR A 93 -22.71 -0.60 2.44
C THR A 93 -23.24 -1.55 1.35
N ASP A 94 -24.08 -1.07 0.44
CA ASP A 94 -24.68 -1.87 -0.63
C ASP A 94 -24.08 -1.59 -2.01
N MET A 95 -22.93 -0.91 -2.05
CA MET A 95 -22.19 -0.62 -3.27
C MET A 95 -21.32 -1.78 -3.71
N TYR A 96 -21.33 -2.04 -5.05
CA TYR A 96 -20.55 -3.09 -5.70
C TYR A 96 -19.66 -2.53 -6.80
N THR A 97 -18.50 -3.15 -6.99
CA THR A 97 -17.61 -2.88 -8.13
C THR A 97 -17.34 -4.15 -8.92
N SER A 98 -16.97 -3.99 -10.19
CA SER A 98 -16.42 -5.08 -10.99
C SER A 98 -14.90 -5.08 -10.87
N GLY A 99 -14.32 -6.16 -10.33
CA GLY A 99 -12.89 -6.21 -10.10
C GLY A 99 -12.40 -7.57 -9.59
N ASP A 100 -11.11 -7.65 -9.34
CA ASP A 100 -10.47 -8.79 -8.70
C ASP A 100 -10.26 -8.47 -7.21
N TRP A 101 -10.85 -9.28 -6.33
CA TRP A 101 -10.79 -9.12 -4.88
C TRP A 101 -9.36 -8.95 -4.33
N ASN A 102 -8.47 -9.85 -4.72
CA ASN A 102 -7.10 -9.84 -4.21
C ASN A 102 -6.33 -8.62 -4.71
N ARG A 103 -6.56 -8.20 -5.95
CA ARG A 103 -5.91 -7.04 -6.55
C ARG A 103 -6.42 -5.73 -5.96
N ILE A 104 -7.70 -5.63 -5.65
CA ILE A 104 -8.25 -4.45 -4.95
C ILE A 104 -7.68 -4.35 -3.54
N ILE A 105 -7.64 -5.45 -2.79
CA ILE A 105 -6.98 -5.49 -1.46
C ILE A 105 -5.52 -5.09 -1.59
N GLN A 106 -4.78 -5.59 -2.57
CA GLN A 106 -3.38 -5.26 -2.82
C GLN A 106 -3.19 -3.75 -3.05
N ILE A 107 -4.03 -3.13 -3.88
CA ILE A 107 -3.98 -1.68 -4.15
C ILE A 107 -4.21 -0.89 -2.86
N ILE A 108 -5.32 -1.16 -2.15
CA ILE A 108 -5.68 -0.38 -0.96
C ILE A 108 -4.67 -0.62 0.18
N SER A 109 -4.21 -1.86 0.38
CA SER A 109 -3.16 -2.20 1.36
C SER A 109 -1.86 -1.44 1.09
N ASN A 110 -1.47 -1.30 -0.18
CA ASN A 110 -0.28 -0.53 -0.56
C ASN A 110 -0.45 0.96 -0.23
N LEU A 111 -1.62 1.54 -0.53
CA LEU A 111 -1.92 2.93 -0.21
C LEU A 111 -1.99 3.16 1.31
N LEU A 112 -2.63 2.27 2.07
CA LEU A 112 -2.70 2.33 3.54
C LEU A 112 -1.33 2.16 4.19
N SER A 113 -0.50 1.23 3.69
CA SER A 113 0.88 1.04 4.15
C SER A 113 1.72 2.30 3.94
N ASN A 114 1.59 2.97 2.79
CA ASN A 114 2.24 4.25 2.55
C ASN A 114 1.71 5.33 3.51
N ALA A 115 0.40 5.44 3.69
CA ALA A 115 -0.21 6.39 4.62
C ALA A 115 0.32 6.19 6.05
N THR A 116 0.34 4.96 6.55
CA THR A 116 0.88 4.62 7.89
C THR A 116 2.35 4.99 8.02
N LYS A 117 3.14 4.73 6.99
CA LYS A 117 4.58 5.00 6.98
C LYS A 117 4.90 6.49 7.01
N PHE A 118 4.11 7.31 6.32
CA PHE A 118 4.36 8.75 6.16
C PHE A 118 3.53 9.64 7.07
N THR A 119 2.74 9.05 7.98
CA THR A 119 1.96 9.78 8.98
C THR A 119 2.50 9.47 10.38
N PRO A 120 3.44 10.26 10.91
CA PRO A 120 4.01 10.00 12.24
C PRO A 120 3.00 10.23 13.37
N LYS A 121 2.02 11.12 13.17
CA LYS A 121 0.89 11.40 14.09
C LYS A 121 -0.29 11.93 13.29
N GLY A 122 -1.51 11.68 13.78
CA GLY A 122 -2.73 12.20 13.19
C GLY A 122 -3.69 11.11 12.75
N GLU A 123 -4.25 11.25 11.56
CA GLU A 123 -5.36 10.40 11.10
C GLU A 123 -5.16 9.95 9.65
N ILE A 124 -5.59 8.71 9.39
CA ILE A 124 -5.69 8.13 8.06
C ILE A 124 -7.14 7.77 7.83
N HIS A 125 -7.74 8.35 6.82
CA HIS A 125 -9.10 8.09 6.40
C HIS A 125 -9.09 7.27 5.10
N PHE A 126 -9.98 6.32 4.97
CA PHE A 126 -10.18 5.60 3.73
C PHE A 126 -11.65 5.24 3.53
N GLY A 127 -12.01 4.99 2.29
CA GLY A 127 -13.37 4.65 1.92
C GLY A 127 -13.56 4.71 0.41
N TYR A 128 -14.82 4.76 0.00
CA TYR A 128 -15.22 4.85 -1.40
C TYR A 128 -16.50 5.67 -1.53
N ARG A 129 -16.79 6.11 -2.76
CA ARG A 129 -18.03 6.83 -3.09
C ARG A 129 -18.42 6.60 -4.53
N GLU A 130 -19.71 6.70 -4.82
CA GLU A 130 -20.23 6.64 -6.18
C GLU A 130 -19.82 7.87 -7.00
N LYS A 131 -19.48 7.64 -8.27
CA LYS A 131 -19.13 8.64 -9.26
C LYS A 131 -19.63 8.21 -10.63
N GLU A 132 -20.83 8.61 -10.99
CA GLU A 132 -21.43 8.25 -12.29
C GLU A 132 -21.36 6.73 -12.55
N ASP A 133 -20.48 6.29 -13.47
CA ASP A 133 -20.30 4.87 -13.83
C ASP A 133 -19.13 4.19 -13.08
N PHE A 134 -18.55 4.86 -12.10
CA PHE A 134 -17.38 4.39 -11.36
C PHE A 134 -17.59 4.46 -9.84
N VAL A 135 -16.88 3.62 -9.14
CA VAL A 135 -16.61 3.78 -7.71
C VAL A 135 -15.27 4.47 -7.57
N GLU A 136 -15.23 5.59 -6.85
CA GLU A 136 -14.00 6.28 -6.48
C GLU A 136 -13.58 5.87 -5.07
N PHE A 137 -12.45 5.16 -4.97
CA PHE A 137 -11.79 4.83 -3.71
C PHE A 137 -10.81 5.94 -3.32
N TYR A 138 -10.61 6.11 -2.03
CA TYR A 138 -9.60 7.05 -1.55
C TYR A 138 -8.93 6.57 -0.27
N VAL A 139 -7.67 6.98 -0.11
CA VAL A 139 -6.90 6.93 1.13
C VAL A 139 -6.33 8.32 1.36
N LYS A 140 -6.72 8.96 2.46
CA LYS A 140 -6.28 10.29 2.88
C LYS A 140 -5.46 10.15 4.16
N ASP A 141 -4.30 10.76 4.19
CA ASP A 141 -3.46 10.88 5.36
C ASP A 141 -3.21 12.35 5.75
N SER A 142 -2.90 12.57 7.02
CA SER A 142 -2.47 13.86 7.57
C SER A 142 -0.95 13.93 7.76
N GLY A 143 -0.20 13.16 6.98
CA GLY A 143 1.24 13.00 7.10
C GLY A 143 2.05 14.15 6.51
N ILE A 144 3.31 13.84 6.19
CA ILE A 144 4.29 14.83 5.70
C ILE A 144 3.96 15.42 4.33
N GLY A 145 3.04 14.79 3.58
CA GLY A 145 2.73 15.19 2.21
C GLY A 145 3.85 14.90 1.21
N ILE A 146 3.64 15.32 -0.04
CA ILE A 146 4.55 15.08 -1.15
C ILE A 146 4.88 16.41 -1.83
N PRO A 147 6.17 16.77 -1.99
CA PRO A 147 6.57 17.95 -2.72
C PRO A 147 6.05 17.95 -4.18
N ALA A 148 5.56 19.08 -4.67
CA ALA A 148 4.96 19.21 -5.99
C ALA A 148 5.86 18.68 -7.12
N ALA A 149 7.17 18.87 -7.02
CA ALA A 149 8.15 18.39 -7.99
C ALA A 149 8.21 16.84 -8.08
N ARG A 150 7.77 16.13 -7.04
CA ARG A 150 7.80 14.66 -6.98
C ARG A 150 6.48 14.01 -7.41
N ILE A 151 5.36 14.74 -7.38
CA ILE A 151 4.02 14.21 -7.70
C ILE A 151 3.99 13.52 -9.08
N ALA A 152 4.62 14.08 -10.09
CA ALA A 152 4.64 13.52 -11.45
C ALA A 152 5.48 12.23 -11.57
N THR A 153 6.34 11.94 -10.60
CA THR A 153 7.31 10.83 -10.69
C THR A 153 7.02 9.66 -9.77
N ILE A 154 6.18 9.83 -8.74
CA ILE A 154 5.96 8.78 -7.72
C ILE A 154 5.28 7.52 -8.26
N PHE A 155 4.56 7.60 -9.38
CA PHE A 155 3.99 6.43 -10.07
C PHE A 155 4.96 5.78 -11.08
N ARG A 156 6.19 6.29 -11.20
CA ARG A 156 7.23 5.67 -12.02
C ARG A 156 7.94 4.58 -11.23
N ARG A 157 8.50 3.59 -11.91
CA ARG A 157 9.30 2.54 -11.28
C ARG A 157 10.43 3.16 -10.48
N PHE A 158 10.61 2.65 -9.26
CA PHE A 158 11.61 3.14 -8.31
C PHE A 158 11.44 4.63 -7.93
N GLY A 159 10.25 5.19 -8.23
CA GLY A 159 9.89 6.54 -7.81
C GLY A 159 9.78 6.60 -6.28
N LYS A 160 10.61 7.41 -5.65
CA LYS A 160 10.58 7.66 -4.20
C LYS A 160 10.49 9.16 -3.95
N VAL A 161 9.82 9.52 -2.87
CA VAL A 161 9.81 10.91 -2.38
C VAL A 161 11.14 11.25 -1.73
N ASP A 162 11.70 10.28 -0.99
CA ASP A 162 12.98 10.39 -0.28
C ASP A 162 13.73 9.05 -0.40
N ASP A 163 14.99 9.10 -0.79
CA ASP A 163 15.85 7.93 -0.94
C ASP A 163 16.21 7.26 0.39
N PHE A 164 16.14 7.99 1.50
CA PHE A 164 16.37 7.48 2.85
C PHE A 164 15.18 6.73 3.45
N VAL A 165 13.98 6.92 2.88
CA VAL A 165 12.79 6.26 3.40
C VAL A 165 12.69 4.84 2.84
N GLN A 166 12.61 3.86 3.75
CA GLN A 166 12.53 2.44 3.44
C GLN A 166 11.34 2.12 2.53
N GLY A 167 11.56 1.46 1.38
CA GLY A 167 10.53 1.04 0.43
C GLY A 167 11.12 0.68 -0.92
N THR A 168 10.39 -0.15 -1.68
CA THR A 168 10.84 -0.67 -2.98
C THR A 168 10.72 0.35 -4.11
N GLY A 169 9.80 1.31 -3.99
CA GLY A 169 9.44 2.23 -5.07
C GLY A 169 8.65 1.58 -6.21
N LEU A 170 8.20 0.33 -6.04
CA LEU A 170 7.43 -0.42 -7.04
C LEU A 170 5.93 -0.40 -6.76
N GLY A 171 5.53 -0.27 -5.51
CA GLY A 171 4.14 -0.43 -5.10
C GLY A 171 3.15 0.51 -5.79
N LEU A 172 3.45 1.81 -5.91
CA LEU A 172 2.57 2.75 -6.61
C LEU A 172 2.52 2.51 -8.13
N THR A 173 3.63 2.06 -8.73
CA THR A 173 3.65 1.64 -10.14
C THR A 173 2.75 0.43 -10.35
N LEU A 174 2.85 -0.55 -9.45
CA LEU A 174 2.00 -1.74 -9.47
C LEU A 174 0.53 -1.37 -9.30
N CYS A 175 0.20 -0.51 -8.32
CA CYS A 175 -1.17 0.00 -8.13
C CYS A 175 -1.72 0.62 -9.43
N ARG A 176 -0.93 1.46 -10.12
CA ARG A 176 -1.36 2.07 -11.37
C ARG A 176 -1.67 1.03 -12.44
N MET A 177 -0.77 0.08 -12.66
CA MET A 177 -0.95 -0.95 -13.69
C MET A 177 -2.15 -1.85 -13.38
N LEU A 178 -2.36 -2.25 -12.12
CA LEU A 178 -3.51 -3.04 -11.69
C LEU A 178 -4.83 -2.29 -11.91
N VAL A 179 -4.90 -1.02 -11.51
CA VAL A 179 -6.09 -0.18 -11.69
C VAL A 179 -6.41 0.01 -13.17
N GLU A 180 -5.40 0.34 -14.01
CA GLU A 180 -5.57 0.51 -15.46
C GLU A 180 -6.06 -0.78 -16.14
N LYS A 181 -5.52 -1.95 -15.75
CA LYS A 181 -5.97 -3.26 -16.24
C LYS A 181 -7.40 -3.63 -15.82
N MET A 182 -7.90 -3.11 -14.71
CA MET A 182 -9.28 -3.26 -14.27
C MET A 182 -10.21 -2.14 -14.81
N GLY A 183 -9.76 -1.32 -15.77
CA GLY A 183 -10.56 -0.30 -16.43
C GLY A 183 -10.73 1.01 -15.64
N GLY A 184 -9.90 1.22 -14.63
CA GLY A 184 -9.91 2.41 -13.79
C GLY A 184 -8.77 3.38 -14.06
N ARG A 185 -8.65 4.37 -13.19
CA ARG A 185 -7.52 5.33 -13.16
C ARG A 185 -7.11 5.60 -11.71
N ILE A 186 -5.84 5.95 -11.50
CA ILE A 186 -5.29 6.32 -10.20
C ILE A 186 -4.63 7.70 -10.26
N TRP A 187 -4.81 8.52 -9.24
CA TRP A 187 -4.17 9.84 -9.10
C TRP A 187 -4.03 10.21 -7.63
N LEU A 188 -3.41 11.35 -7.38
CA LEU A 188 -3.29 11.90 -6.03
C LEU A 188 -3.43 13.41 -6.00
N ARG A 189 -3.73 13.93 -4.81
CA ARG A 189 -3.58 15.32 -4.41
C ARG A 189 -2.77 15.35 -3.12
N SER A 190 -1.73 16.15 -3.07
CA SER A 190 -0.87 16.26 -1.90
C SER A 190 -0.29 17.67 -1.80
N GLN A 191 -0.04 18.08 -0.58
CA GLN A 191 0.69 19.29 -0.27
C GLN A 191 1.68 18.98 0.85
N GLU A 192 2.93 19.37 0.67
CA GLU A 192 3.98 19.18 1.67
C GLU A 192 3.56 19.80 3.01
N GLY A 193 3.72 19.04 4.10
CA GLY A 193 3.29 19.41 5.45
C GLY A 193 1.79 19.28 5.74
N GLN A 194 0.94 18.90 4.76
CA GLN A 194 -0.52 18.81 4.94
C GLN A 194 -1.09 17.42 4.65
N GLY A 195 -0.22 16.45 4.30
CA GLY A 195 -0.62 15.11 3.97
C GLY A 195 -0.93 14.88 2.50
N SER A 196 -1.46 13.69 2.22
CA SER A 196 -1.76 13.25 0.86
C SER A 196 -3.15 12.63 0.79
N ARG A 197 -3.71 12.63 -0.41
CA ARG A 197 -4.93 11.90 -0.73
C ARG A 197 -4.75 11.19 -2.06
N PHE A 198 -4.68 9.88 -1.98
CA PHE A 198 -4.66 9.00 -3.14
C PHE A 198 -6.08 8.60 -3.51
N TYR A 199 -6.34 8.52 -4.81
CA TYR A 199 -7.62 8.13 -5.38
C TYR A 199 -7.42 7.11 -6.47
N PHE A 200 -8.35 6.17 -6.59
CA PHE A 200 -8.50 5.37 -7.79
C PHE A 200 -9.96 5.06 -8.06
N THR A 201 -10.28 4.76 -9.32
CA THR A 201 -11.62 4.37 -9.74
C THR A 201 -11.64 2.95 -10.26
N LEU A 202 -12.79 2.29 -10.10
CA LEU A 202 -13.12 1.02 -10.76
C LEU A 202 -14.56 1.09 -11.28
N PRO A 203 -14.94 0.29 -12.29
CA PRO A 203 -16.30 0.28 -12.81
C PRO A 203 -17.34 -0.04 -11.74
N LEU A 204 -18.40 0.75 -11.66
CA LEU A 204 -19.55 0.52 -10.78
C LEU A 204 -20.40 -0.62 -11.33
N VAL A 205 -20.87 -1.51 -10.46
CA VAL A 205 -21.88 -2.51 -10.79
C VAL A 205 -23.18 -2.06 -10.14
N ARG A 206 -24.17 -1.73 -10.96
CA ARG A 206 -25.54 -1.46 -10.51
C ARG A 206 -26.29 -2.79 -10.49
N GLN A 207 -26.86 -3.12 -9.34
CA GLN A 207 -27.77 -4.27 -9.19
C GLN A 207 -29.19 -3.90 -9.57
#